data_b7b9efbd08869b95b26aa8f2d4d604ca
#
_entry.id   b7b9efbd08869b95b26aa8f2d4d604ca
#
_cell.length_a   1.000
_cell.length_b   1.000
_cell.length_c   1.000
_cell.angle_alpha   90.00
_cell.angle_beta   90.00
_cell.angle_gamma   90.00
#
_symmetry.space_group_name_H-M   'P 1'
#
loop_
_entity.id
_entity.type
_entity.pdbx_description
1 polymer ?
#
loop_
_entity_poly.entity_id
_entity_poly.type
_entity_poly.pdbx_seq_one_letter_code
_entity_poly.pdbx_strand_id
1 'polypeptide(L)'
;MTRTVRHVEVVCTGNICRSPIGEVVLRAKLAEAGIDDVVVTSSGTGDWHQGDPMDSRAAAVLARNGYDGSAHRARVFEGFTDHHLVLAMDSGHLAILRDHGGPDLAVPIELFADADVPDPYYGDDSGFDDVLDQIEKAAAHWVQRLQANH
;
A
#
# COMPACT_ATOMS: atom_id res chain seq x y z
N MET A 1 5.32 2.28 -29.95
CA MET A 1 4.40 2.99 -29.03
C MET A 1 4.85 2.76 -27.59
N THR A 2 5.07 3.82 -26.84
CA THR A 2 5.56 3.75 -25.46
C THR A 2 4.37 3.65 -24.52
N ARG A 3 4.38 2.64 -23.62
CA ARG A 3 3.37 2.53 -22.58
C ARG A 3 3.70 3.50 -21.45
N THR A 4 2.68 4.19 -20.94
CA THR A 4 2.84 5.03 -19.77
C THR A 4 2.88 4.16 -18.51
N VAL A 5 3.94 4.30 -17.72
CA VAL A 5 4.03 3.62 -16.44
C VAL A 5 3.17 4.37 -15.43
N ARG A 6 2.30 3.65 -14.74
CA ARG A 6 1.43 4.19 -13.70
C ARG A 6 2.06 3.93 -12.33
N HIS A 7 2.05 4.93 -11.48
CA HIS A 7 2.63 4.83 -10.15
C HIS A 7 1.52 4.88 -9.09
N VAL A 8 1.42 3.82 -8.32
CA VAL A 8 0.47 3.68 -7.21
C VAL A 8 1.26 3.64 -5.91
N GLU A 9 0.92 4.51 -4.97
CA GLU A 9 1.57 4.51 -3.66
C GLU A 9 0.58 4.19 -2.57
N VAL A 10 0.96 3.29 -1.65
CA VAL A 10 0.14 2.83 -0.53
C VAL A 10 0.68 3.46 0.76
N VAL A 11 -0.18 4.09 1.54
CA VAL A 11 0.23 4.90 2.69
C VAL A 11 -0.44 4.44 3.98
N CYS A 12 0.35 4.29 5.03
CA CYS A 12 -0.14 4.09 6.40
C CYS A 12 0.61 5.02 7.36
N THR A 13 0.67 4.72 8.65
CA THR A 13 1.32 5.60 9.62
C THR A 13 2.84 5.48 9.58
N GLY A 14 3.37 4.31 9.91
CA GLY A 14 4.83 4.12 10.08
C GLY A 14 5.53 3.44 8.93
N ASN A 15 4.81 2.97 7.94
CA ASN A 15 5.33 2.24 6.78
C ASN A 15 6.12 0.98 7.17
N ILE A 16 5.68 0.27 8.21
CA ILE A 16 6.27 -1.00 8.62
C ILE A 16 5.29 -2.17 8.66
N CYS A 17 3.98 -1.92 8.65
CA CYS A 17 2.96 -2.98 8.71
C CYS A 17 2.01 -2.92 7.51
N ARG A 18 0.98 -2.09 7.58
CA ARG A 18 -0.15 -2.10 6.63
C ARG A 18 0.26 -1.74 5.21
N SER A 19 0.91 -0.61 5.01
CA SER A 19 1.27 -0.19 3.65
C SER A 19 2.34 -1.07 3.02
N PRO A 20 3.35 -1.59 3.76
CA PRO A 20 4.28 -2.54 3.16
C PRO A 20 3.60 -3.86 2.74
N ILE A 21 2.67 -4.36 3.56
CA ILE A 21 1.89 -5.55 3.19
C ILE A 21 1.09 -5.25 1.91
N GLY A 22 0.43 -4.10 1.86
CA GLY A 22 -0.32 -3.68 0.68
C GLY A 22 0.55 -3.58 -0.57
N GLU A 23 1.73 -2.99 -0.44
CA GLU A 23 2.67 -2.88 -1.57
C GLU A 23 3.07 -4.25 -2.09
N VAL A 24 3.51 -5.15 -1.21
CA VAL A 24 4.00 -6.47 -1.59
C VAL A 24 2.89 -7.30 -2.24
N VAL A 25 1.70 -7.31 -1.62
CA VAL A 25 0.57 -8.09 -2.12
C VAL A 25 0.07 -7.54 -3.46
N LEU A 26 -0.11 -6.24 -3.57
CA LEU A 26 -0.61 -5.63 -4.82
C LEU A 26 0.38 -5.86 -5.96
N ARG A 27 1.68 -5.70 -5.69
CA ARG A 27 2.72 -5.96 -6.69
C ARG A 27 2.67 -7.40 -7.19
N ALA A 28 2.53 -8.35 -6.26
CA ALA A 28 2.47 -9.77 -6.63
C ALA A 28 1.21 -10.10 -7.44
N LYS A 29 0.08 -9.55 -7.06
CA LYS A 29 -1.20 -9.78 -7.77
C LYS A 29 -1.18 -9.16 -9.17
N LEU A 30 -0.59 -7.99 -9.33
CA LEU A 30 -0.42 -7.38 -10.66
C LEU A 30 0.46 -8.25 -11.54
N ALA A 31 1.56 -8.78 -11.01
CA ALA A 31 2.44 -9.68 -11.76
C ALA A 31 1.72 -10.95 -12.20
N GLU A 32 0.92 -11.55 -11.30
CA GLU A 32 0.12 -12.74 -11.63
C GLU A 32 -0.88 -12.47 -12.76
N ALA A 33 -1.41 -11.25 -12.82
CA ALA A 33 -2.37 -10.84 -13.84
C ALA A 33 -1.71 -10.40 -15.15
N GLY A 34 -0.38 -10.40 -15.21
CA GLY A 34 0.36 -9.98 -16.40
C GLY A 34 0.39 -8.46 -16.62
N ILE A 35 0.11 -7.67 -15.58
CA ILE A 35 0.14 -6.22 -15.65
C ILE A 35 1.53 -5.74 -15.25
N ASP A 36 2.28 -5.22 -16.21
CA ASP A 36 3.70 -4.87 -16.04
C ASP A 36 3.98 -3.36 -16.14
N ASP A 37 2.94 -2.53 -16.29
CA ASP A 37 3.06 -1.08 -16.43
C ASP A 37 2.63 -0.31 -15.17
N VAL A 38 2.55 -0.98 -14.03
CA VAL A 38 2.23 -0.35 -12.74
C VAL A 38 3.39 -0.57 -11.78
N VAL A 39 3.90 0.54 -11.24
CA VAL A 39 4.90 0.52 -10.16
C VAL A 39 4.15 0.77 -8.84
N VAL A 40 4.36 -0.10 -7.86
CA VAL A 40 3.74 0.03 -6.54
C VAL A 40 4.81 0.36 -5.52
N THR A 41 4.61 1.44 -4.78
CA THR A 41 5.49 1.84 -3.68
C THR A 41 4.65 2.03 -2.41
N SER A 42 5.29 2.23 -1.28
CA SER A 42 4.61 2.54 -0.03
C SER A 42 5.39 3.55 0.79
N SER A 43 4.68 4.24 1.68
CA SER A 43 5.27 5.23 2.57
C SER A 43 4.41 5.42 3.81
N GLY A 44 4.89 6.21 4.76
CA GLY A 44 4.17 6.52 5.99
C GLY A 44 3.92 8.01 6.13
N THR A 45 2.87 8.35 6.86
CA THR A 45 2.60 9.76 7.20
C THR A 45 3.56 10.28 8.26
N GLY A 46 4.21 9.39 9.04
CA GLY A 46 5.20 9.74 10.04
C GLY A 46 6.58 9.18 9.72
N ASP A 47 7.59 9.64 10.43
CA ASP A 47 8.99 9.33 10.17
C ASP A 47 9.66 8.45 11.24
N TRP A 48 8.88 7.92 12.19
CA TRP A 48 9.42 7.19 13.35
C TRP A 48 10.27 5.98 12.98
N HIS A 49 9.98 5.35 11.85
CA HIS A 49 10.63 4.10 11.43
C HIS A 49 11.44 4.25 10.15
N GLN A 50 11.70 5.48 9.72
CA GLN A 50 12.39 5.73 8.44
C GLN A 50 13.69 4.92 8.37
N GLY A 51 13.85 4.13 7.30
CA GLY A 51 15.01 3.27 7.08
C GLY A 51 14.90 1.89 7.72
N ASP A 52 13.89 1.65 8.55
CA ASP A 52 13.71 0.36 9.20
C ASP A 52 13.15 -0.69 8.23
N PRO A 53 13.46 -1.98 8.47
CA PRO A 53 12.78 -3.05 7.73
C PRO A 53 11.32 -3.14 8.14
N MET A 54 10.56 -3.92 7.40
CA MET A 54 9.18 -4.24 7.74
C MET A 54 9.11 -4.89 9.14
N ASP A 55 8.06 -4.62 9.89
CA ASP A 55 7.79 -5.28 11.17
C ASP A 55 7.94 -6.80 10.98
N SER A 56 8.60 -7.46 11.93
CA SER A 56 8.92 -8.89 11.80
C SER A 56 7.66 -9.77 11.68
N ARG A 57 6.57 -9.37 12.32
CA ARG A 57 5.29 -10.09 12.23
C ARG A 57 4.65 -9.90 10.85
N ALA A 58 4.78 -8.71 10.28
CA ALA A 58 4.31 -8.44 8.91
C ALA A 58 5.10 -9.28 7.91
N ALA A 59 6.42 -9.30 8.04
CA ALA A 59 7.27 -10.12 7.17
C ALA A 59 6.95 -11.60 7.32
N ALA A 60 6.69 -12.07 8.54
CA ALA A 60 6.37 -13.47 8.81
C ALA A 60 5.02 -13.89 8.21
N VAL A 61 3.98 -13.05 8.33
CA VAL A 61 2.67 -13.39 7.75
C VAL A 61 2.75 -13.41 6.22
N LEU A 62 3.51 -12.52 5.63
CA LEU A 62 3.73 -12.54 4.17
C LEU A 62 4.45 -13.82 3.75
N ALA A 63 5.53 -14.18 4.44
CA ALA A 63 6.31 -15.39 4.12
C ALA A 63 5.47 -16.66 4.22
N ARG A 64 4.62 -16.77 5.24
CA ARG A 64 3.72 -17.93 5.40
C ARG A 64 2.75 -18.07 4.26
N ASN A 65 2.47 -16.98 3.54
CA ASN A 65 1.51 -16.95 2.44
C ASN A 65 2.16 -16.80 1.07
N GLY A 66 3.47 -17.02 0.98
CA GLY A 66 4.18 -17.08 -0.30
C GLY A 66 4.68 -15.74 -0.83
N TYR A 67 4.68 -14.71 0.00
CA TYR A 67 5.20 -13.38 -0.37
C TYR A 67 6.55 -13.11 0.28
N ASP A 68 7.31 -12.18 -0.28
CA ASP A 68 8.62 -11.78 0.25
C ASP A 68 8.64 -10.26 0.51
N GLY A 69 8.67 -9.88 1.79
CA GLY A 69 8.77 -8.48 2.21
C GLY A 69 10.15 -8.06 2.67
N SER A 70 11.17 -8.92 2.50
CA SER A 70 12.50 -8.72 3.09
C SER A 70 13.26 -7.50 2.55
N ALA A 71 12.95 -7.04 1.35
CA ALA A 71 13.62 -5.89 0.74
C ALA A 71 13.07 -4.53 1.22
N HIS A 72 11.94 -4.54 1.91
CA HIS A 72 11.28 -3.29 2.31
C HIS A 72 12.11 -2.47 3.29
N ARG A 73 12.13 -1.16 3.07
CA ARG A 73 12.64 -0.17 4.04
C ARG A 73 11.63 0.95 4.16
N ALA A 74 11.28 1.31 5.38
CA ALA A 74 10.28 2.33 5.67
C ALA A 74 10.74 3.69 5.19
N ARG A 75 9.81 4.48 4.64
CA ARG A 75 10.07 5.85 4.20
C ARG A 75 8.86 6.72 4.44
N VAL A 76 9.10 8.03 4.45
CA VAL A 76 8.05 9.04 4.65
C VAL A 76 7.43 9.41 3.31
N PHE A 77 6.14 9.66 3.30
CA PHE A 77 5.43 10.15 2.12
C PHE A 77 6.00 11.51 1.71
N GLU A 78 6.43 11.63 0.46
CA GLU A 78 7.14 12.82 -0.04
C GLU A 78 6.29 13.70 -0.96
N GLY A 79 5.02 13.36 -1.18
CA GLY A 79 4.13 14.13 -2.03
C GLY A 79 3.62 13.35 -3.23
N PHE A 80 2.96 14.07 -4.13
CA PHE A 80 2.16 13.45 -5.20
C PHE A 80 2.83 13.51 -6.58
N THR A 81 4.06 13.98 -6.68
CA THR A 81 4.75 14.13 -7.95
C THR A 81 4.90 12.77 -8.65
N ASP A 82 4.47 12.71 -9.91
CA ASP A 82 4.54 11.51 -10.75
C ASP A 82 3.68 10.34 -10.27
N HIS A 83 2.76 10.59 -9.33
CA HIS A 83 1.81 9.57 -8.89
C HIS A 83 0.55 9.58 -9.74
N HIS A 84 -0.02 8.39 -9.95
CA HIS A 84 -1.29 8.21 -10.67
C HIS A 84 -2.43 7.87 -9.73
N LEU A 85 -2.11 7.33 -8.55
CA LEU A 85 -3.08 6.94 -7.54
C LEU A 85 -2.37 6.81 -6.19
N VAL A 86 -2.98 7.33 -5.13
CA VAL A 86 -2.49 7.16 -3.76
C VAL A 86 -3.57 6.46 -2.94
N LEU A 87 -3.21 5.39 -2.27
CA LEU A 87 -4.13 4.54 -1.52
C LEU A 87 -3.85 4.62 -0.03
N ALA A 88 -4.85 5.00 0.75
CA ALA A 88 -4.76 5.13 2.19
C ALA A 88 -5.29 3.87 2.87
N MET A 89 -4.62 3.43 3.92
CA MET A 89 -5.04 2.22 4.64
C MET A 89 -6.25 2.45 5.53
N ASP A 90 -6.46 3.67 6.02
CA ASP A 90 -7.66 4.01 6.79
C ASP A 90 -8.10 5.44 6.53
N SER A 91 -9.25 5.80 7.10
CA SER A 91 -9.84 7.13 6.90
C SER A 91 -9.00 8.24 7.52
N GLY A 92 -8.21 7.95 8.55
CA GLY A 92 -7.28 8.92 9.12
C GLY A 92 -6.16 9.28 8.15
N HIS A 93 -5.58 8.29 7.52
CA HIS A 93 -4.55 8.51 6.47
C HIS A 93 -5.15 9.24 5.27
N LEU A 94 -6.37 8.89 4.89
CA LEU A 94 -7.08 9.54 3.79
C LEU A 94 -7.25 11.04 4.06
N ALA A 95 -7.67 11.41 5.26
CA ALA A 95 -7.84 12.80 5.65
C ALA A 95 -6.51 13.56 5.63
N ILE A 96 -5.43 12.96 6.16
CA ILE A 96 -4.09 13.56 6.16
C ILE A 96 -3.62 13.81 4.74
N LEU A 97 -3.78 12.82 3.85
CA LEU A 97 -3.34 12.92 2.47
C LEU A 97 -4.14 13.98 1.70
N ARG A 98 -5.43 14.05 1.91
CA ARG A 98 -6.28 15.07 1.26
C ARG A 98 -5.91 16.47 1.70
N ASP A 99 -5.63 16.64 2.99
CA ASP A 99 -5.17 17.92 3.52
C ASP A 99 -3.81 18.32 2.91
N HIS A 100 -2.90 17.36 2.82
CA HIS A 100 -1.57 17.57 2.26
C HIS A 100 -1.62 17.96 0.77
N GLY A 101 -2.51 17.32 0.01
CA GLY A 101 -2.64 17.57 -1.43
C GLY A 101 -3.38 18.86 -1.77
N GLY A 102 -4.32 19.26 -0.93
CA GLY A 102 -5.14 20.45 -1.15
C GLY A 102 -6.24 20.27 -2.18
N PRO A 103 -7.06 21.32 -2.39
CA PRO A 103 -8.27 21.22 -3.22
C PRO A 103 -7.99 21.08 -4.71
N ASP A 104 -6.81 21.48 -5.18
CA ASP A 104 -6.49 21.48 -6.61
C ASP A 104 -5.71 20.23 -7.05
N LEU A 105 -5.55 19.27 -6.15
CA LEU A 105 -4.78 18.06 -6.46
C LEU A 105 -5.50 17.21 -7.50
N ALA A 106 -4.79 16.87 -8.60
CA ALA A 106 -5.33 16.05 -9.68
C ALA A 106 -5.20 14.54 -9.40
N VAL A 107 -4.28 14.12 -8.53
CA VAL A 107 -4.04 12.71 -8.23
C VAL A 107 -5.17 12.17 -7.35
N PRO A 108 -5.85 11.08 -7.74
CA PRO A 108 -6.88 10.48 -6.89
C PRO A 108 -6.28 9.93 -5.62
N ILE A 109 -6.97 10.14 -4.50
CA ILE A 109 -6.65 9.53 -3.20
C ILE A 109 -7.87 8.73 -2.77
N GLU A 110 -7.71 7.42 -2.57
CA GLU A 110 -8.80 6.52 -2.21
C GLU A 110 -8.37 5.61 -1.07
N LEU A 111 -9.35 5.01 -0.41
CA LEU A 111 -9.05 3.94 0.55
C LEU A 111 -8.58 2.70 -0.19
N PHE A 112 -7.59 2.00 0.38
CA PHE A 112 -7.10 0.74 -0.19
C PHE A 112 -8.19 -0.33 -0.19
N ALA A 113 -8.92 -0.47 0.91
CA ALA A 113 -10.01 -1.42 1.07
C ALA A 113 -11.34 -0.69 1.18
N ASP A 114 -12.45 -1.42 1.11
CA ASP A 114 -13.79 -0.85 1.24
C ASP A 114 -14.13 -0.46 2.69
N ALA A 115 -13.27 -0.81 3.63
CA ALA A 115 -13.34 -0.38 5.02
C ALA A 115 -11.92 -0.13 5.52
N ASP A 116 -11.79 0.57 6.64
CA ASP A 116 -10.49 0.84 7.24
C ASP A 116 -9.75 -0.47 7.53
N VAL A 117 -8.46 -0.53 7.18
CA VAL A 117 -7.59 -1.64 7.57
C VAL A 117 -7.06 -1.33 8.97
N PRO A 118 -7.40 -2.13 9.98
CA PRO A 118 -6.98 -1.84 11.35
C PRO A 118 -5.48 -1.96 11.53
N ASP A 119 -4.92 -1.21 12.48
CA ASP A 119 -3.50 -1.26 12.77
C ASP A 119 -3.20 -2.49 13.65
N PRO A 120 -2.45 -3.48 13.15
CA PRO A 120 -2.19 -4.68 13.93
C PRO A 120 -1.01 -4.55 14.90
N TYR A 121 -0.32 -3.42 14.90
CA TYR A 121 0.95 -3.22 15.60
C TYR A 121 0.83 -3.47 17.10
N TYR A 122 -0.27 -3.04 17.71
CA TYR A 122 -0.49 -3.13 19.15
C TYR A 122 -1.25 -4.39 19.60
N GLY A 123 -1.62 -5.25 18.64
CA GLY A 123 -2.35 -6.47 18.92
C GLY A 123 -1.44 -7.70 18.92
N ASP A 124 -2.04 -8.87 18.95
CA ASP A 124 -1.32 -10.13 18.84
C ASP A 124 -1.10 -10.52 17.36
N ASP A 125 -0.40 -11.63 17.15
CA ASP A 125 -0.01 -12.06 15.81
C ASP A 125 -1.20 -12.36 14.90
N SER A 126 -2.34 -12.77 15.45
CA SER A 126 -3.55 -13.07 14.65
C SER A 126 -4.09 -11.85 13.93
N GLY A 127 -3.84 -10.64 14.46
CA GLY A 127 -4.22 -9.41 13.80
C GLY A 127 -3.53 -9.22 12.45
N PHE A 128 -2.31 -9.72 12.30
CA PHE A 128 -1.59 -9.67 11.02
C PHE A 128 -2.21 -10.59 9.98
N ASP A 129 -2.72 -11.76 10.39
CA ASP A 129 -3.43 -12.65 9.47
C ASP A 129 -4.71 -12.00 8.95
N ASP A 130 -5.48 -11.34 9.82
CA ASP A 130 -6.70 -10.65 9.45
C ASP A 130 -6.42 -9.48 8.49
N VAL A 131 -5.36 -8.72 8.75
CA VAL A 131 -4.93 -7.61 7.90
C VAL A 131 -4.52 -8.13 6.52
N LEU A 132 -3.74 -9.20 6.47
CA LEU A 132 -3.34 -9.78 5.18
C LEU A 132 -4.56 -10.22 4.38
N ASP A 133 -5.51 -10.90 5.01
CA ASP A 133 -6.73 -11.37 4.34
C ASP A 133 -7.50 -10.19 3.74
N GLN A 134 -7.69 -9.14 4.51
CA GLN A 134 -8.38 -7.93 4.05
C GLN A 134 -7.64 -7.28 2.88
N ILE A 135 -6.31 -7.18 2.98
CA ILE A 135 -5.48 -6.58 1.94
C ILE A 135 -5.49 -7.43 0.67
N GLU A 136 -5.46 -8.75 0.78
CA GLU A 136 -5.53 -9.63 -0.41
C GLU A 136 -6.83 -9.44 -1.17
N LYS A 137 -7.94 -9.34 -0.47
CA LYS A 137 -9.25 -9.10 -1.11
C LYS A 137 -9.30 -7.75 -1.80
N ALA A 138 -8.79 -6.71 -1.12
CA ALA A 138 -8.75 -5.38 -1.70
C ALA A 138 -7.80 -5.31 -2.91
N ALA A 139 -6.64 -5.96 -2.82
CA ALA A 139 -5.68 -6.00 -3.92
C ALA A 139 -6.27 -6.64 -5.18
N ALA A 140 -7.04 -7.72 -5.03
CA ALA A 140 -7.72 -8.35 -6.16
C ALA A 140 -8.66 -7.37 -6.86
N HIS A 141 -9.38 -6.56 -6.10
CA HIS A 141 -10.26 -5.52 -6.62
C HIS A 141 -9.46 -4.43 -7.37
N TRP A 142 -8.33 -4.00 -6.82
CA TRP A 142 -7.47 -3.01 -7.47
C TRP A 142 -6.87 -3.54 -8.77
N VAL A 143 -6.49 -4.81 -8.81
CA VAL A 143 -6.02 -5.43 -10.06
C VAL A 143 -7.07 -5.32 -11.16
N GLN A 144 -8.33 -5.61 -10.84
CA GLN A 144 -9.43 -5.47 -11.81
C GLN A 144 -9.58 -4.03 -12.30
N ARG A 145 -9.54 -3.04 -11.40
CA ARG A 145 -9.66 -1.64 -11.76
C ARG A 145 -8.48 -1.16 -12.62
N LEU A 146 -7.27 -1.53 -12.24
CA LEU A 146 -6.06 -1.15 -12.97
C LEU A 146 -5.99 -1.82 -14.34
N GLN A 147 -6.49 -3.05 -14.45
CA GLN A 147 -6.57 -3.78 -15.71
C GLN A 147 -7.59 -3.15 -16.66
N ALA A 148 -8.74 -2.73 -16.13
CA ALA A 148 -9.80 -2.10 -16.92
C ALA A 148 -9.36 -0.74 -17.48
N ASN A 149 -8.47 -0.04 -16.80
CA ASN A 149 -7.95 1.27 -17.21
C ASN A 149 -6.64 1.17 -17.99
N HIS A 150 -6.29 -0.03 -18.42
CA HIS A 150 -5.02 -0.34 -19.11
C HIS A 150 -4.95 0.05 -20.63
#